data_1543ac9867182e30da2dcca1c21a5d8c
#
_entry.id   1543ac9867182e30da2dcca1c21a5d8c
#
_cell.length_a   1.000
_cell.length_b   1.000
_cell.length_c   1.000
_cell.angle_alpha   90.00
_cell.angle_beta   90.00
_cell.angle_gamma   90.00
#
_symmetry.space_group_name_H-M   'P 1'
#
loop_
_entity.id
_entity.type
_entity.pdbx_description
1 polymer ?
#
loop_
_entity_poly.entity_id
_entity_poly.type
_entity_poly.pdbx_seq_one_letter_code
_entity_poly.pdbx_strand_id
1 'polypeptide(L)'
;AAPKLRWDWTVNRGIGDALSDATKAYPGNKYVDYVGIDSYDGYPAVTTKAGWEKQLNGNQGLSYWAKFAKAHNKKLTVPEWGLYPGYAWKGHGGGDNANYMIKMFGFFRSVRGNLGYEAYFNDPDPAHASALSLNPSARTEYRKQVQAAIRLAKK
;
A
#
# COMPACT_ATOMS: atom_id res chain seq x y z
N ALA A 1 17.11 21.02 16.20
CA ALA A 1 16.11 20.06 15.72
C ALA A 1 15.35 20.68 14.54
N ALA A 2 15.09 19.93 13.48
CA ALA A 2 14.33 20.42 12.32
C ALA A 2 12.83 20.41 12.68
N PRO A 3 12.21 21.56 12.97
CA PRO A 3 10.85 21.60 13.53
C PRO A 3 9.76 21.16 12.55
N LYS A 4 10.10 21.00 11.27
CA LYS A 4 9.19 20.56 10.18
C LYS A 4 9.39 19.10 9.76
N LEU A 5 10.37 18.39 10.36
CA LEU A 5 10.61 16.99 10.04
C LEU A 5 9.49 16.13 10.64
N ARG A 6 8.99 15.18 9.86
CA ARG A 6 8.00 14.19 10.27
C ARG A 6 8.56 12.80 10.09
N TRP A 7 8.29 11.94 11.05
CA TRP A 7 8.78 10.57 11.06
C TRP A 7 7.67 9.60 10.72
N ASP A 8 7.88 8.83 9.67
CA ASP A 8 7.01 7.74 9.24
C ASP A 8 7.64 6.41 9.65
N TRP A 9 6.96 5.66 10.49
CA TRP A 9 7.35 4.30 10.83
C TRP A 9 6.59 3.35 9.92
N THR A 10 7.30 2.71 9.01
CA THR A 10 6.74 1.89 7.93
C THR A 10 7.11 0.43 8.07
N VAL A 11 6.17 -0.44 7.77
CA VAL A 11 6.33 -1.89 7.76
C VAL A 11 5.72 -2.49 6.49
N ASN A 12 6.17 -3.70 6.13
CA ASN A 12 5.55 -4.46 5.06
C ASN A 12 4.18 -5.01 5.47
N ARG A 13 3.25 -5.09 4.53
CA ARG A 13 1.97 -5.78 4.69
C ARG A 13 2.17 -7.27 4.93
N GLY A 14 1.41 -7.82 5.87
CA GLY A 14 1.44 -9.24 6.19
C GLY A 14 2.47 -9.58 7.26
N ILE A 15 2.74 -10.87 7.38
CA ILE A 15 3.73 -11.40 8.32
C ILE A 15 4.96 -11.80 7.53
N GLY A 16 6.10 -11.27 7.90
CA GLY A 16 7.40 -11.69 7.34
C GLY A 16 8.02 -12.82 8.13
N ASP A 17 9.00 -13.50 7.52
CA ASP A 17 9.72 -14.61 8.15
C ASP A 17 10.57 -14.13 9.34
N ALA A 18 11.08 -12.89 9.28
CA ALA A 18 11.97 -12.33 10.30
C ALA A 18 11.23 -11.82 11.54
N LEU A 19 9.97 -11.40 11.41
CA LEU A 19 9.19 -10.86 12.51
C LEU A 19 7.71 -11.23 12.34
N SER A 20 7.23 -12.14 13.18
CA SER A 20 5.85 -12.63 13.15
C SER A 20 4.81 -11.58 13.58
N ASP A 21 5.25 -10.53 14.25
CA ASP A 21 4.42 -9.41 14.69
C ASP A 21 5.23 -8.10 14.65
N ALA A 22 5.02 -7.34 13.59
CA ALA A 22 5.74 -6.09 13.36
C ALA A 22 5.43 -5.02 14.41
N THR A 23 4.33 -5.13 15.17
CA THR A 23 4.02 -4.17 16.25
C THR A 23 5.07 -4.18 17.37
N LYS A 24 5.81 -5.29 17.52
CA LYS A 24 6.92 -5.39 18.47
C LYS A 24 8.08 -4.43 18.17
N ALA A 25 8.19 -3.95 16.92
CA ALA A 25 9.19 -2.97 16.49
C ALA A 25 8.66 -1.53 16.54
N TYR A 26 7.40 -1.32 16.98
CA TYR A 26 6.83 0.02 17.06
C TYR A 26 7.53 0.85 18.13
N PRO A 27 8.19 1.98 17.78
CA PRO A 27 8.99 2.74 18.74
C PRO A 27 8.16 3.55 19.74
N GLY A 28 6.85 3.62 19.51
CA GLY A 28 5.91 4.36 20.37
C GLY A 28 5.51 5.73 19.82
N ASN A 29 4.32 6.18 20.25
CA ASN A 29 3.65 7.38 19.72
C ASN A 29 4.47 8.66 19.79
N LYS A 30 5.41 8.74 20.74
CA LYS A 30 6.27 9.91 20.96
C LYS A 30 7.28 10.12 19.82
N TYR A 31 7.64 9.04 19.11
CA TYR A 31 8.76 9.04 18.18
C TYR A 31 8.32 9.04 16.71
N VAL A 32 7.04 8.86 16.43
CA VAL A 32 6.51 8.79 15.08
C VAL A 32 5.34 9.76 14.86
N ASP A 33 5.23 10.28 13.67
CA ASP A 33 4.11 11.12 13.22
C ASP A 33 3.09 10.33 12.42
N TYR A 34 3.56 9.32 11.67
CA TYR A 34 2.77 8.47 10.78
C TYR A 34 3.04 6.99 11.04
N VAL A 35 2.05 6.16 10.70
CA VAL A 35 2.19 4.71 10.61
C VAL A 35 2.03 4.33 9.14
N GLY A 36 3.11 3.86 8.54
CA GLY A 36 3.19 3.49 7.13
C GLY A 36 3.07 1.98 6.91
N ILE A 37 2.59 1.63 5.72
CA ILE A 37 2.53 0.25 5.25
C ILE A 37 2.93 0.17 3.78
N ASP A 38 3.91 -0.66 3.46
CA ASP A 38 4.27 -0.99 2.09
C ASP A 38 3.42 -2.15 1.58
N SER A 39 2.86 -2.02 0.40
CA SER A 39 1.97 -3.03 -0.17
C SER A 39 2.16 -3.21 -1.65
N TYR A 40 2.56 -4.40 -2.04
CA TYR A 40 2.71 -4.80 -3.44
C TYR A 40 1.68 -5.83 -3.86
N ASP A 41 1.43 -5.90 -5.18
CA ASP A 41 0.56 -6.91 -5.79
C ASP A 41 1.24 -8.27 -5.85
N GLY A 42 1.41 -8.85 -4.68
CA GLY A 42 2.04 -10.16 -4.49
C GLY A 42 1.76 -10.74 -3.10
N TYR A 43 1.95 -12.01 -2.92
CA TYR A 43 1.77 -12.76 -1.67
C TYR A 43 0.48 -12.50 -0.89
N PRO A 44 -0.68 -12.77 -1.49
CA PRO A 44 -0.93 -13.22 -2.85
C PRO A 44 -1.17 -12.05 -3.81
N ALA A 45 -1.02 -12.28 -5.13
CA ALA A 45 -1.47 -11.35 -6.15
C ALA A 45 -3.00 -11.15 -6.10
N VAL A 46 -3.46 -9.93 -6.42
CA VAL A 46 -4.88 -9.55 -6.40
C VAL A 46 -5.55 -9.91 -7.73
N THR A 47 -5.36 -11.13 -8.19
CA THR A 47 -6.00 -11.69 -9.38
C THR A 47 -7.36 -12.31 -9.09
N THR A 48 -7.67 -12.53 -7.80
CA THR A 48 -8.93 -13.11 -7.32
C THR A 48 -9.51 -12.30 -6.16
N LYS A 49 -10.80 -12.51 -5.87
CA LYS A 49 -11.44 -11.95 -4.67
C LYS A 49 -10.74 -12.41 -3.38
N ALA A 50 -10.36 -13.70 -3.32
CA ALA A 50 -9.68 -14.26 -2.15
C ALA A 50 -8.28 -13.64 -1.97
N GLY A 51 -7.55 -13.38 -3.05
CA GLY A 51 -6.26 -12.70 -3.01
C GLY A 51 -6.38 -11.31 -2.41
N TRP A 52 -7.37 -10.53 -2.85
CA TRP A 52 -7.63 -9.21 -2.26
C TRP A 52 -8.02 -9.31 -0.78
N GLU A 53 -8.93 -10.22 -0.45
CA GLU A 53 -9.38 -10.40 0.93
C GLU A 53 -8.23 -10.70 1.87
N LYS A 54 -7.28 -11.53 1.43
CA LYS A 54 -6.08 -11.84 2.19
C LYS A 54 -5.17 -10.61 2.36
N GLN A 55 -4.98 -9.79 1.32
CA GLN A 55 -4.21 -8.55 1.44
C GLN A 55 -4.90 -7.53 2.35
N LEU A 56 -6.21 -7.41 2.24
CA LEU A 56 -6.99 -6.42 2.99
C LEU A 56 -7.15 -6.82 4.47
N ASN A 57 -7.63 -8.04 4.73
CA ASN A 57 -8.08 -8.48 6.04
C ASN A 57 -7.27 -9.65 6.64
N GLY A 58 -6.26 -10.15 5.93
CA GLY A 58 -5.35 -11.15 6.47
C GLY A 58 -4.53 -10.62 7.65
N ASN A 59 -3.75 -11.50 8.27
CA ASN A 59 -2.93 -11.12 9.42
C ASN A 59 -1.97 -9.98 9.05
N GLN A 60 -1.99 -8.90 9.83
CA GLN A 60 -1.27 -7.64 9.58
C GLN A 60 -1.47 -7.10 8.15
N GLY A 61 -2.69 -7.27 7.61
CA GLY A 61 -3.11 -6.72 6.32
C GLY A 61 -3.42 -5.22 6.39
N LEU A 62 -3.87 -4.66 5.27
CA LEU A 62 -4.17 -3.23 5.14
C LEU A 62 -5.16 -2.72 6.20
N SER A 63 -6.25 -3.47 6.46
CA SER A 63 -7.25 -3.11 7.48
C SER A 63 -6.69 -3.13 8.90
N TYR A 64 -5.77 -4.05 9.19
CA TYR A 64 -5.11 -4.13 10.49
C TYR A 64 -4.31 -2.84 10.76
N TRP A 65 -3.48 -2.43 9.81
CA TRP A 65 -2.63 -1.25 9.97
C TRP A 65 -3.43 0.06 9.97
N ALA A 66 -4.53 0.11 9.22
CA ALA A 66 -5.45 1.26 9.30
C ALA A 66 -6.06 1.40 10.71
N LYS A 67 -6.45 0.29 11.33
CA LYS A 67 -6.95 0.27 12.71
C LYS A 67 -5.84 0.60 13.71
N PHE A 68 -4.63 0.04 13.51
CA PHE A 68 -3.48 0.31 14.36
C PHE A 68 -3.12 1.80 14.36
N ALA A 69 -2.97 2.41 13.19
CA ALA A 69 -2.69 3.84 13.08
C ALA A 69 -3.74 4.68 13.82
N LYS A 70 -5.02 4.38 13.60
CA LYS A 70 -6.13 5.09 14.27
C LYS A 70 -6.10 4.92 15.80
N ALA A 71 -5.83 3.70 16.31
CA ALA A 71 -5.74 3.41 17.74
C ALA A 71 -4.59 4.16 18.42
N HIS A 72 -3.51 4.42 17.67
CA HIS A 72 -2.36 5.19 18.13
C HIS A 72 -2.48 6.70 17.86
N ASN A 73 -3.65 7.17 17.39
CA ASN A 73 -3.90 8.57 17.00
C ASN A 73 -2.89 9.08 15.97
N LYS A 74 -2.54 8.22 14.99
CA LYS A 74 -1.65 8.54 13.88
C LYS A 74 -2.40 8.46 12.56
N LYS A 75 -1.96 9.25 11.57
CA LYS A 75 -2.40 9.05 10.19
C LYS A 75 -1.77 7.78 9.63
N LEU A 76 -2.55 7.02 8.88
CA LEU A 76 -2.04 5.95 8.04
C LEU A 76 -1.36 6.55 6.82
N THR A 77 -0.21 6.01 6.44
CA THR A 77 0.42 6.26 5.14
C THR A 77 0.62 4.97 4.37
N VAL A 78 0.73 5.10 3.07
CA VAL A 78 1.15 3.99 2.20
C VAL A 78 2.30 4.53 1.34
N PRO A 79 3.48 4.69 1.96
CA PRO A 79 4.62 5.37 1.35
C PRO A 79 5.18 4.62 0.15
N GLU A 80 4.88 3.32 0.06
CA GLU A 80 5.31 2.49 -1.04
C GLU A 80 4.23 1.46 -1.40
N TRP A 81 3.72 1.52 -2.63
CA TRP A 81 2.81 0.51 -3.14
C TRP A 81 2.94 0.40 -4.65
N GLY A 82 2.72 -0.79 -5.19
CA GLY A 82 2.89 -0.97 -6.62
C GLY A 82 2.56 -2.35 -7.12
N LEU A 83 2.68 -2.50 -8.44
CA LEU A 83 2.66 -3.79 -9.10
C LEU A 83 3.93 -4.57 -8.81
N TYR A 84 3.86 -5.87 -9.07
CA TYR A 84 5.00 -6.75 -9.06
C TYR A 84 4.94 -7.71 -10.26
N PRO A 85 6.07 -7.99 -10.93
CA PRO A 85 6.05 -8.84 -12.13
C PRO A 85 5.46 -10.22 -11.84
N GLY A 86 4.71 -10.77 -12.80
CA GLY A 86 4.09 -12.08 -12.65
C GLY A 86 5.06 -13.23 -12.42
N TYR A 87 6.31 -13.08 -12.90
CA TYR A 87 7.38 -14.05 -12.68
C TYR A 87 8.11 -13.87 -11.33
N ALA A 88 7.93 -12.72 -10.67
CA ALA A 88 8.60 -12.45 -9.41
C ALA A 88 8.10 -13.34 -8.29
N TRP A 89 8.98 -13.56 -7.30
CA TRP A 89 8.67 -14.38 -6.15
C TRP A 89 8.03 -15.73 -6.50
N LYS A 90 8.62 -16.42 -7.46
CA LYS A 90 8.14 -17.75 -7.91
C LYS A 90 6.70 -17.70 -8.45
N GLY A 91 6.32 -16.64 -9.15
CA GLY A 91 4.98 -16.49 -9.73
C GLY A 91 3.94 -15.87 -8.80
N HIS A 92 4.33 -15.30 -7.67
CA HIS A 92 3.40 -14.66 -6.73
C HIS A 92 3.07 -13.20 -7.06
N GLY A 93 3.66 -12.60 -8.11
CA GLY A 93 3.33 -11.26 -8.58
C GLY A 93 2.10 -11.23 -9.50
N GLY A 94 1.36 -10.13 -9.48
CA GLY A 94 0.13 -9.95 -10.29
C GLY A 94 0.37 -9.47 -11.72
N GLY A 95 1.58 -8.97 -12.05
CA GLY A 95 1.89 -8.42 -13.38
C GLY A 95 1.16 -7.12 -13.67
N ASP A 96 0.77 -6.90 -14.95
CA ASP A 96 -0.01 -5.72 -15.40
C ASP A 96 -1.48 -5.81 -14.91
N ASN A 97 -1.69 -5.60 -13.63
CA ASN A 97 -2.94 -5.86 -12.93
C ASN A 97 -3.76 -4.58 -12.68
N ALA A 98 -4.66 -4.24 -13.59
CA ALA A 98 -5.60 -3.13 -13.42
C ALA A 98 -6.53 -3.30 -12.21
N ASN A 99 -6.87 -4.55 -11.84
CA ASN A 99 -7.73 -4.81 -10.68
C ASN A 99 -7.06 -4.39 -9.37
N TYR A 100 -5.73 -4.56 -9.26
CA TYR A 100 -4.99 -4.08 -8.10
C TYR A 100 -5.13 -2.56 -7.93
N MET A 101 -5.06 -1.79 -9.02
CA MET A 101 -5.29 -0.34 -8.99
C MET A 101 -6.69 0.00 -8.45
N ILE A 102 -7.73 -0.67 -8.95
CA ILE A 102 -9.12 -0.48 -8.46
C ILE A 102 -9.21 -0.75 -6.96
N LYS A 103 -8.60 -1.83 -6.50
CA LYS A 103 -8.65 -2.27 -5.10
C LYS A 103 -7.92 -1.31 -4.18
N MET A 104 -6.70 -0.90 -4.52
CA MET A 104 -5.92 0.03 -3.71
C MET A 104 -6.60 1.40 -3.61
N PHE A 105 -7.07 1.97 -4.71
CA PHE A 105 -7.84 3.23 -4.66
C PHE A 105 -9.17 3.08 -3.92
N GLY A 106 -9.80 1.92 -3.95
CA GLY A 106 -10.94 1.59 -3.10
C GLY A 106 -10.59 1.64 -1.62
N PHE A 107 -9.46 1.04 -1.26
CA PHE A 107 -8.94 1.09 0.11
C PHE A 107 -8.63 2.53 0.53
N PHE A 108 -7.92 3.32 -0.27
CA PHE A 108 -7.61 4.72 0.04
C PHE A 108 -8.87 5.54 0.29
N ARG A 109 -9.91 5.36 -0.53
CA ARG A 109 -11.21 6.01 -0.30
C ARG A 109 -11.85 5.59 1.01
N SER A 110 -11.76 4.32 1.39
CA SER A 110 -12.36 3.81 2.64
C SER A 110 -11.69 4.38 3.90
N VAL A 111 -10.40 4.70 3.83
CA VAL A 111 -9.61 5.23 4.94
C VAL A 111 -9.32 6.74 4.81
N ARG A 112 -9.93 7.44 3.86
CA ARG A 112 -9.63 8.84 3.53
C ARG A 112 -9.59 9.80 4.72
N GLY A 113 -10.42 9.57 5.73
CA GLY A 113 -10.47 10.41 6.95
C GLY A 113 -9.21 10.27 7.82
N ASN A 114 -8.48 9.16 7.68
CA ASN A 114 -7.24 8.90 8.41
C ASN A 114 -6.02 8.70 7.51
N LEU A 115 -6.14 8.78 6.19
CA LEU A 115 -5.02 8.69 5.26
C LEU A 115 -4.19 9.99 5.31
N GLY A 116 -2.88 9.84 5.47
CA GLY A 116 -1.91 10.93 5.37
C GLY A 116 -1.49 11.17 3.93
N TYR A 117 -0.90 10.16 3.32
CA TYR A 117 -0.52 10.15 1.90
C TYR A 117 -0.36 8.73 1.39
N GLU A 118 -0.25 8.60 0.09
CA GLU A 118 0.16 7.37 -0.61
C GLU A 118 1.18 7.73 -1.69
N ALA A 119 2.08 6.79 -2.03
CA ALA A 119 3.04 6.97 -3.10
C ALA A 119 3.20 5.68 -3.91
N TYR A 120 2.91 5.76 -5.20
CA TYR A 120 3.09 4.63 -6.10
C TYR A 120 4.57 4.43 -6.42
N PHE A 121 5.08 3.23 -6.20
CA PHE A 121 6.44 2.84 -6.52
C PHE A 121 6.57 2.56 -8.02
N ASN A 122 7.05 3.55 -8.77
CA ASN A 122 7.10 3.56 -10.23
C ASN A 122 8.51 3.23 -10.75
N ASP A 123 8.94 1.98 -10.58
CA ASP A 123 10.30 1.53 -10.88
C ASP A 123 10.35 0.68 -12.16
N PRO A 124 11.16 1.05 -13.18
CA PRO A 124 11.34 0.27 -14.39
C PRO A 124 12.32 -0.90 -14.23
N ASP A 125 13.05 -1.03 -13.11
CA ASP A 125 13.98 -2.13 -12.90
C ASP A 125 13.27 -3.48 -13.09
N PRO A 126 13.85 -4.43 -13.87
CA PRO A 126 13.26 -5.73 -14.10
C PRO A 126 12.94 -6.53 -12.83
N ALA A 127 13.67 -6.28 -11.73
CA ALA A 127 13.39 -6.94 -10.45
C ALA A 127 12.04 -6.52 -9.86
N HIS A 128 11.59 -5.29 -10.11
CA HIS A 128 10.34 -4.72 -9.63
C HIS A 128 9.30 -4.59 -10.75
N ALA A 129 9.70 -4.08 -11.92
CA ALA A 129 8.89 -3.85 -13.11
C ALA A 129 7.52 -3.19 -12.81
N SER A 130 7.49 -2.33 -11.80
CA SER A 130 6.28 -1.65 -11.32
C SER A 130 5.94 -0.41 -12.12
N ALA A 131 6.88 0.09 -12.95
CA ALA A 131 6.67 1.30 -13.75
C ALA A 131 5.40 1.22 -14.60
N LEU A 132 4.56 2.23 -14.51
CA LEU A 132 3.31 2.31 -15.28
C LEU A 132 3.56 2.37 -16.79
N SER A 133 4.75 2.76 -17.24
CA SER A 133 5.16 2.69 -18.64
C SER A 133 5.22 1.25 -19.18
N LEU A 134 5.54 0.29 -18.31
CA LEU A 134 5.65 -1.14 -18.62
C LEU A 134 4.33 -1.89 -18.42
N ASN A 135 3.33 -1.26 -17.79
CA ASN A 135 2.08 -1.88 -17.36
C ASN A 135 0.88 -1.11 -17.92
N PRO A 136 0.54 -1.26 -19.22
CA PRO A 136 -0.43 -0.42 -19.92
C PRO A 136 -1.87 -0.52 -19.39
N SER A 137 -2.32 -1.71 -18.94
CA SER A 137 -3.67 -1.90 -18.39
C SER A 137 -3.79 -1.19 -17.04
N ALA A 138 -2.82 -1.43 -16.15
CA ALA A 138 -2.76 -0.79 -14.85
C ALA A 138 -2.57 0.73 -14.98
N ARG A 139 -1.75 1.21 -15.93
CA ARG A 139 -1.58 2.65 -16.20
C ARG A 139 -2.89 3.32 -16.57
N THR A 140 -3.68 2.67 -17.44
CA THR A 140 -4.97 3.20 -17.86
C THR A 140 -5.92 3.33 -16.67
N GLU A 141 -6.00 2.29 -15.85
CA GLU A 141 -6.84 2.31 -14.65
C GLU A 141 -6.31 3.28 -13.58
N TYR A 142 -5.00 3.33 -13.34
CA TYR A 142 -4.38 4.29 -12.42
C TYR A 142 -4.78 5.74 -12.77
N ARG A 143 -4.63 6.14 -14.04
CA ARG A 143 -5.03 7.48 -14.50
C ARG A 143 -6.49 7.78 -14.23
N LYS A 144 -7.38 6.82 -14.50
CA LYS A 144 -8.82 6.94 -14.24
C LYS A 144 -9.11 7.14 -12.74
N GLN A 145 -8.46 6.38 -11.87
CA GLN A 145 -8.64 6.48 -10.43
C GLN A 145 -8.11 7.82 -9.88
N VAL A 146 -6.94 8.27 -10.34
CA VAL A 146 -6.38 9.58 -9.97
C VAL A 146 -7.32 10.71 -10.39
N GLN A 147 -7.82 10.69 -11.62
CA GLN A 147 -8.79 11.70 -12.09
C GLN A 147 -10.08 11.71 -11.25
N ALA A 148 -10.56 10.52 -10.84
CA ALA A 148 -11.71 10.42 -9.95
C ALA A 148 -11.41 11.02 -8.56
N ALA A 149 -10.22 10.76 -8.00
CA ALA A 149 -9.79 11.32 -6.72
C ALA A 149 -9.69 12.85 -6.78
N ILE A 150 -9.10 13.41 -7.85
CA ILE A 150 -9.01 14.88 -8.05
C ILE A 150 -10.41 15.51 -8.12
N ARG A 151 -11.36 14.87 -8.83
CA ARG A 151 -12.74 15.39 -8.89
C ARG A 151 -13.43 15.38 -7.52
N LEU A 152 -13.17 14.39 -6.69
CA LEU A 152 -13.72 14.32 -5.33
C LEU A 152 -13.11 15.35 -4.38
N ALA A 153 -11.84 15.71 -4.57
CA ALA A 153 -11.15 16.69 -3.73
C ALA A 153 -11.58 18.13 -4.03
N LYS A 154 -12.21 18.38 -5.19
CA LYS A 154 -12.71 19.70 -5.62
C LYS A 154 -14.15 20.00 -5.16
N LYS A 155 -14.82 19.03 -4.56
CA LYS A 155 -16.18 19.14 -3.98
C LYS A 155 -16.13 19.39 -2.48
#